data_a7640aadca28c36c286f226f7691f2fd
#
_entry.id   a7640aadca28c36c286f226f7691f2fd
#
_cell.length_a   1.000
_cell.length_b   1.000
_cell.length_c   1.000
_cell.angle_alpha   90.00
_cell.angle_beta   90.00
_cell.angle_gamma   90.00
#
_symmetry.space_group_name_H-M   'P 1'
#
loop_
_entity.id
_entity.type
_entity.pdbx_description
1 polymer ?
#
loop_
_entity_poly.entity_id
_entity_poly.type
_entity_poly.pdbx_seq_one_letter_code
_entity_poly.pdbx_strand_id
1 'polypeptide(L)'
;MSLAIVYTRAALGVSAPLITVEVHISNGLPGLTMVGLPETTVKEARDRVRSAIINSGYSFPAKKITINLAPADLPKEGGRYDLPIALALLVASQQLAAPKLNQYEFIGELALTGALRGVPGAISRAMEAIKVGRQIVVAGDNAEEVGLINGNECLIAGHLQEVCAFLEGKHILQPPTGEITAGEDDYDDLGDVIGQQQGKRALEIVAAGGHNLLLMGPPGTGKTMLASRLPGLLPPLSNQEALESAAILSLVNAHYVTRQWRRRPFRAPHPSASLTAMVGGGSIPAPGEISLAHNGILFLDELPEFERRVLDALREPIESGKIHLSRTRAKIDYPARFQLIAAMNPSPTGHYQGQHNRATPEQTLRYLGRLSGPFLDRFDLSLEIPLPPPGVLSRGGVGEERSATIRLRVFAARDRQLARQNKRKAQLDSGEIKVWCKLKEDDAIWLEQTLSLLGLSIRAWQRLLKVARTIADLNEDRDIERHHLQEALSYRAIDRMLNHLQTLMA
;
A
#
# COMPACT_ATOMS: atom_id res chain seq x y z
N MET A 1 20.58 10.82 43.05
CA MET A 1 20.70 10.58 41.58
C MET A 1 19.31 10.38 41.06
N SER A 2 18.89 11.18 40.09
CA SER A 2 17.55 11.06 39.52
C SER A 2 17.68 10.63 38.09
N LEU A 3 17.29 9.39 37.83
CA LEU A 3 17.20 8.79 36.49
C LEU A 3 15.72 8.49 36.23
N ALA A 4 15.23 8.87 35.06
CA ALA A 4 13.91 8.49 34.57
C ALA A 4 14.00 7.87 33.19
N ILE A 5 13.12 6.90 32.91
CA ILE A 5 13.01 6.21 31.62
C ILE A 5 11.58 6.32 31.16
N VAL A 6 11.40 6.82 29.96
CA VAL A 6 10.10 6.93 29.26
C VAL A 6 10.18 6.22 27.92
N TYR A 7 9.12 5.52 27.55
CA TYR A 7 9.04 4.78 26.30
C TYR A 7 8.35 5.59 25.21
N THR A 8 8.92 5.52 24.01
CA THR A 8 8.36 6.07 22.78
C THR A 8 8.79 5.22 21.59
N ARG A 9 8.43 5.65 20.38
CA ARG A 9 8.77 4.91 19.15
C ARG A 9 9.39 5.79 18.08
N ALA A 10 10.39 5.25 17.39
CA ALA A 10 10.97 5.89 16.22
C ALA A 10 10.00 5.81 15.02
N ALA A 11 10.29 6.58 13.97
CA ALA A 11 9.67 6.44 12.66
C ALA A 11 10.67 5.80 11.70
N LEU A 12 10.41 4.56 11.34
CA LEU A 12 11.21 3.83 10.36
C LEU A 12 10.29 3.18 9.32
N GLY A 13 9.78 4.00 8.40
CA GLY A 13 8.69 3.58 7.51
C GLY A 13 7.44 3.22 8.29
N VAL A 14 6.85 2.06 8.00
CA VAL A 14 5.73 1.49 8.77
C VAL A 14 6.17 0.77 10.04
N SER A 15 7.45 0.52 10.21
CA SER A 15 8.02 0.00 11.45
C SER A 15 8.16 1.12 12.47
N ALA A 16 7.89 0.81 13.72
CA ALA A 16 8.00 1.75 14.82
C ALA A 16 8.80 1.12 15.98
N PRO A 17 10.13 0.98 15.82
CA PRO A 17 10.95 0.37 16.85
C PRO A 17 10.94 1.18 18.14
N LEU A 18 11.03 0.48 19.26
CA LEU A 18 11.02 1.09 20.58
C LEU A 18 12.23 1.99 20.77
N ILE A 19 11.98 3.19 21.32
CA ILE A 19 13.00 4.11 21.81
C ILE A 19 12.79 4.32 23.30
N THR A 20 13.86 4.21 24.06
CA THR A 20 13.89 4.60 25.46
C THR A 20 14.48 6.00 25.60
N VAL A 21 13.72 6.88 26.22
CA VAL A 21 14.17 8.23 26.59
C VAL A 21 14.64 8.19 28.03
N GLU A 22 15.95 8.23 28.21
CA GLU A 22 16.58 8.20 29.53
C GLU A 22 17.06 9.60 29.90
N VAL A 23 16.60 10.12 31.02
CA VAL A 23 17.01 11.43 31.52
C VAL A 23 17.73 11.28 32.86
N HIS A 24 18.96 11.73 32.89
CA HIS A 24 19.78 11.80 34.10
C HIS A 24 20.04 13.25 34.49
N ILE A 25 19.70 13.59 35.74
CA ILE A 25 19.97 14.91 36.32
C ILE A 25 21.03 14.79 37.41
N SER A 26 22.11 15.51 37.25
CA SER A 26 23.24 15.51 38.21
C SER A 26 23.60 16.95 38.64
N ASN A 27 24.32 17.04 39.74
CA ASN A 27 24.87 18.31 40.20
C ASN A 27 25.97 18.79 39.24
N GLY A 28 26.01 20.05 38.95
CA GLY A 28 27.00 20.67 38.09
C GLY A 28 26.46 21.96 37.43
N LEU A 29 27.27 22.54 36.56
CA LEU A 29 26.85 23.74 35.82
C LEU A 29 25.62 23.41 34.99
N PRO A 30 24.60 24.30 34.99
CA PRO A 30 23.41 24.13 34.17
C PRO A 30 23.76 23.92 32.71
N GLY A 31 23.26 22.81 32.16
CA GLY A 31 23.46 22.49 30.74
C GLY A 31 22.64 21.28 30.35
N LEU A 32 22.27 21.17 29.06
CA LEU A 32 21.55 20.05 28.52
C LEU A 32 22.35 19.42 27.39
N THR A 33 22.67 18.15 27.53
CA THR A 33 23.35 17.33 26.50
C THR A 33 22.41 16.23 26.02
N MET A 34 22.30 16.08 24.72
CA MET A 34 21.49 15.04 24.08
C MET A 34 22.39 14.07 23.33
N VAL A 35 22.26 12.77 23.62
CA VAL A 35 23.01 11.68 22.99
C VAL A 35 22.07 10.65 22.38
N GLY A 36 22.58 9.73 21.56
CA GLY A 36 21.76 8.71 20.88
C GLY A 36 21.39 9.07 19.45
N LEU A 37 22.29 9.79 18.74
CA LEU A 37 22.12 10.23 17.34
C LEU A 37 20.83 11.03 17.07
N PRO A 38 20.50 12.06 17.88
CA PRO A 38 19.37 12.91 17.56
C PRO A 38 19.72 13.79 16.35
N GLU A 39 18.79 13.95 15.42
CA GLU A 39 18.91 14.94 14.35
C GLU A 39 18.72 16.37 14.86
N THR A 40 19.00 17.35 14.00
CA THR A 40 18.93 18.77 14.38
C THR A 40 17.54 19.15 14.93
N THR A 41 16.48 18.66 14.30
CA THR A 41 15.09 18.88 14.72
C THR A 41 14.78 18.36 16.12
N VAL A 42 15.42 17.26 16.55
CA VAL A 42 15.30 16.74 17.91
C VAL A 42 16.14 17.56 18.89
N LYS A 43 17.26 18.10 18.45
CA LYS A 43 18.06 19.03 19.29
C LYS A 43 17.32 20.35 19.54
N GLU A 44 16.53 20.83 18.59
CA GLU A 44 15.64 22.00 18.74
C GLU A 44 14.49 21.76 19.72
N ALA A 45 14.16 20.50 20.02
CA ALA A 45 13.17 20.14 21.04
C ALA A 45 13.51 20.76 22.42
N ARG A 46 14.80 21.04 22.70
CA ARG A 46 15.23 21.66 23.96
C ARG A 46 14.41 22.91 24.29
N ASP A 47 14.29 23.83 23.35
CA ASP A 47 13.66 25.12 23.59
C ASP A 47 12.13 24.99 23.66
N ARG A 48 11.54 24.09 22.83
CA ARG A 48 10.12 23.79 22.90
C ARG A 48 9.75 23.14 24.21
N VAL A 49 10.47 22.09 24.62
CA VAL A 49 10.24 21.35 25.86
C VAL A 49 10.41 22.25 27.09
N ARG A 50 11.46 23.09 27.11
CA ARG A 50 11.69 24.04 28.19
C ARG A 50 10.52 25.00 28.36
N SER A 51 10.08 25.62 27.26
CA SER A 51 8.94 26.57 27.27
C SER A 51 7.64 25.88 27.67
N ALA A 52 7.37 24.68 27.13
CA ALA A 52 6.18 23.90 27.45
C ALA A 52 6.12 23.51 28.92
N ILE A 53 7.23 23.09 29.53
CA ILE A 53 7.33 22.75 30.96
C ILE A 53 7.01 24.00 31.81
N ILE A 54 7.65 25.15 31.52
CA ILE A 54 7.45 26.39 32.28
C ILE A 54 6.00 26.88 32.15
N ASN A 55 5.47 26.93 30.92
CA ASN A 55 4.12 27.37 30.66
C ASN A 55 3.04 26.39 31.18
N SER A 56 3.41 25.16 31.47
CA SER A 56 2.55 24.18 32.14
C SER A 56 2.60 24.25 33.66
N GLY A 57 3.30 25.25 34.24
CA GLY A 57 3.37 25.47 35.70
C GLY A 57 4.42 24.66 36.43
N TYR A 58 5.37 24.06 35.70
CA TYR A 58 6.50 23.33 36.27
C TYR A 58 7.80 24.12 36.14
N SER A 59 8.82 23.71 36.87
CA SER A 59 10.14 24.34 36.81
C SER A 59 11.09 23.57 35.88
N PHE A 60 11.81 24.25 35.03
CA PHE A 60 12.89 23.62 34.27
C PHE A 60 14.15 23.49 35.14
N PRO A 61 14.72 22.28 35.31
CA PRO A 61 15.84 22.07 36.24
C PRO A 61 17.10 22.86 35.86
N ALA A 62 17.60 23.70 36.78
CA ALA A 62 18.84 24.43 36.63
C ALA A 62 20.05 23.56 37.06
N LYS A 63 20.21 22.39 36.46
CA LYS A 63 21.26 21.40 36.76
C LYS A 63 21.88 20.87 35.48
N LYS A 64 22.88 20.00 35.59
CA LYS A 64 23.42 19.26 34.44
C LYS A 64 22.45 18.14 34.05
N ILE A 65 21.90 18.21 32.86
CA ILE A 65 20.92 17.28 32.30
C ILE A 65 21.56 16.52 31.14
N THR A 66 21.48 15.19 31.19
CA THR A 66 21.85 14.32 30.06
C THR A 66 20.62 13.55 29.61
N ILE A 67 20.27 13.67 28.35
CA ILE A 67 19.16 12.93 27.70
C ILE A 67 19.79 11.94 26.74
N ASN A 68 19.48 10.66 26.93
CA ASN A 68 19.88 9.58 26.02
C ASN A 68 18.66 9.01 25.30
N LEU A 69 18.71 8.97 23.97
CA LEU A 69 17.69 8.35 23.14
C LEU A 69 18.22 7.01 22.63
N ALA A 70 17.91 5.94 23.32
CA ALA A 70 18.42 4.59 23.01
C ALA A 70 17.43 3.78 22.16
N PRO A 71 17.90 2.94 21.22
CA PRO A 71 19.31 2.67 20.88
C PRO A 71 19.93 3.76 19.99
N ALA A 72 21.24 3.88 19.98
CA ALA A 72 21.94 4.93 19.28
C ALA A 72 22.02 4.76 17.75
N ASP A 73 21.81 3.55 17.25
CA ASP A 73 21.89 3.19 15.82
C ASP A 73 20.63 3.55 15.00
N LEU A 74 19.52 3.89 15.67
CA LEU A 74 18.28 4.30 15.02
C LEU A 74 18.23 5.82 14.81
N PRO A 75 17.83 6.31 13.62
CA PRO A 75 17.62 7.73 13.40
C PRO A 75 16.43 8.24 14.23
N LYS A 76 16.58 9.42 14.83
CA LYS A 76 15.55 10.13 15.59
C LYS A 76 15.28 11.47 14.95
N GLU A 77 14.08 11.64 14.41
CA GLU A 77 13.67 12.80 13.65
C GLU A 77 12.34 13.38 14.17
N GLY A 78 12.19 14.68 14.03
CA GLY A 78 10.95 15.41 14.29
C GLY A 78 10.61 15.65 15.76
N GLY A 79 9.51 16.35 15.98
CA GLY A 79 9.05 16.80 17.31
C GLY A 79 8.39 15.72 18.19
N ARG A 80 8.24 14.51 17.68
CA ARG A 80 7.55 13.39 18.36
C ARG A 80 8.12 12.98 19.71
N TYR A 81 9.38 13.36 19.98
CA TYR A 81 10.10 13.09 21.21
C TYR A 81 9.88 14.17 22.29
N ASP A 82 9.24 15.30 21.97
CA ASP A 82 9.05 16.41 22.90
C ASP A 82 8.30 15.98 24.14
N LEU A 83 7.15 15.31 23.97
CA LEU A 83 6.33 14.82 25.09
C LEU A 83 7.10 13.80 25.98
N PRO A 84 7.69 12.72 25.45
CA PRO A 84 8.42 11.77 26.28
C PRO A 84 9.67 12.41 26.96
N ILE A 85 10.34 13.35 26.32
CA ILE A 85 11.45 14.10 26.93
C ILE A 85 10.95 14.96 28.09
N ALA A 86 9.85 15.70 27.91
CA ALA A 86 9.26 16.53 28.96
C ALA A 86 8.87 15.71 30.18
N LEU A 87 8.20 14.56 29.98
CA LEU A 87 7.80 13.66 31.04
C LEU A 87 9.00 13.07 31.78
N ALA A 88 10.03 12.63 31.06
CA ALA A 88 11.24 12.10 31.65
C ALA A 88 11.98 13.16 32.50
N LEU A 89 12.00 14.42 32.04
CA LEU A 89 12.56 15.54 32.80
C LEU A 89 11.79 15.81 34.10
N LEU A 90 10.47 15.83 34.04
CA LEU A 90 9.61 16.07 35.20
C LEU A 90 9.72 14.94 36.26
N VAL A 91 9.80 13.69 35.79
CA VAL A 91 9.99 12.53 36.70
C VAL A 91 11.39 12.55 37.29
N ALA A 92 12.45 12.78 36.48
CA ALA A 92 13.83 12.83 36.96
C ALA A 92 14.08 14.00 37.93
N SER A 93 13.37 15.10 37.76
CA SER A 93 13.43 16.26 38.68
C SER A 93 12.51 16.13 39.91
N GLN A 94 11.81 14.99 40.06
CA GLN A 94 10.87 14.72 41.15
C GLN A 94 9.67 15.69 41.21
N GLN A 95 9.32 16.34 40.12
CA GLN A 95 8.15 17.20 40.02
C GLN A 95 6.88 16.42 39.63
N LEU A 96 7.06 15.24 39.06
CA LEU A 96 5.96 14.35 38.63
C LEU A 96 6.14 12.96 39.26
N ALA A 97 5.12 12.50 39.99
CA ALA A 97 5.03 11.13 40.49
C ALA A 97 4.31 10.23 39.51
N ALA A 98 5.01 9.31 38.86
CA ALA A 98 4.45 8.45 37.83
C ALA A 98 4.79 6.95 38.09
N PRO A 99 4.14 6.30 39.07
CA PRO A 99 4.50 4.93 39.47
C PRO A 99 4.24 3.87 38.40
N LYS A 100 3.35 4.15 37.45
CA LYS A 100 2.98 3.24 36.35
C LYS A 100 3.54 3.68 34.99
N LEU A 101 4.55 4.51 34.99
CA LEU A 101 5.10 5.11 33.74
C LEU A 101 5.51 4.06 32.68
N ASN A 102 6.00 2.91 33.13
CA ASN A 102 6.43 1.80 32.28
C ASN A 102 5.30 1.05 31.55
N GLN A 103 4.04 1.29 31.93
CA GLN A 103 2.87 0.72 31.26
C GLN A 103 2.44 1.52 30.02
N TYR A 104 3.03 2.70 29.84
CA TYR A 104 2.64 3.63 28.76
C TYR A 104 3.78 3.92 27.81
N GLU A 105 3.42 4.21 26.58
CA GLU A 105 4.28 4.86 25.58
C GLU A 105 3.70 6.24 25.24
N PHE A 106 4.54 7.18 24.85
CA PHE A 106 4.14 8.56 24.62
C PHE A 106 4.68 9.05 23.28
N ILE A 107 3.85 9.69 22.48
CA ILE A 107 4.25 10.39 21.26
C ILE A 107 3.50 11.72 21.16
N GLY A 108 4.20 12.77 20.78
CA GLY A 108 3.58 14.09 20.53
C GLY A 108 4.62 15.19 20.48
N GLU A 109 4.36 16.16 19.63
CA GLU A 109 5.11 17.41 19.60
C GLU A 109 4.49 18.38 20.62
N LEU A 110 5.31 19.16 21.29
CA LEU A 110 4.85 20.17 22.23
C LEU A 110 4.90 21.57 21.59
N ALA A 111 3.79 22.27 21.62
CA ALA A 111 3.77 23.71 21.43
C ALA A 111 4.44 24.39 22.65
N LEU A 112 4.91 25.62 22.49
CA LEU A 112 5.51 26.39 23.58
C LEU A 112 4.57 26.60 24.77
N THR A 113 3.26 26.56 24.53
CA THR A 113 2.21 26.63 25.56
C THR A 113 2.06 25.36 26.39
N GLY A 114 2.61 24.22 25.94
CA GLY A 114 2.38 22.90 26.50
C GLY A 114 1.26 22.10 25.81
N ALA A 115 0.58 22.66 24.81
CA ALA A 115 -0.39 21.94 24.02
C ALA A 115 0.30 20.83 23.19
N LEU A 116 -0.36 19.66 23.07
CA LEU A 116 0.10 18.57 22.23
C LEU A 116 -0.34 18.76 20.79
N ARG A 117 0.58 18.48 19.88
CA ARG A 117 0.34 18.44 18.43
C ARG A 117 0.54 17.04 17.90
N GLY A 118 -0.26 16.69 16.90
CA GLY A 118 -0.18 15.40 16.23
C GLY A 118 1.12 15.20 15.47
N VAL A 119 1.49 13.94 15.29
CA VAL A 119 2.67 13.52 14.55
C VAL A 119 2.30 12.52 13.47
N PRO A 120 2.96 12.53 12.30
CA PRO A 120 2.68 11.56 11.24
C PRO A 120 2.96 10.12 11.67
N GLY A 121 2.13 9.17 11.21
CA GLY A 121 2.34 7.75 11.42
C GLY A 121 2.02 7.26 12.83
N ALA A 122 1.07 7.89 13.54
CA ALA A 122 0.64 7.47 14.88
C ALA A 122 0.07 6.04 14.89
N ILE A 123 -0.61 5.60 13.82
CA ILE A 123 -1.14 4.23 13.71
C ILE A 123 -0.05 3.17 13.90
N SER A 124 1.05 3.26 13.16
CA SER A 124 2.14 2.27 13.24
C SER A 124 2.70 2.15 14.65
N ARG A 125 2.84 3.28 15.34
CA ARG A 125 3.35 3.33 16.73
C ARG A 125 2.37 2.74 17.70
N ALA A 126 1.09 3.08 17.55
CA ALA A 126 0.04 2.53 18.39
C ALA A 126 -0.05 1.00 18.23
N MET A 127 -0.04 0.49 17.01
CA MET A 127 -0.05 -0.95 16.74
C MET A 127 1.13 -1.67 17.42
N GLU A 128 2.33 -1.10 17.35
CA GLU A 128 3.51 -1.72 17.96
C GLU A 128 3.53 -1.61 19.50
N ALA A 129 2.99 -0.52 20.06
CA ALA A 129 2.83 -0.39 21.52
C ALA A 129 1.85 -1.45 22.07
N ILE A 130 0.72 -1.61 21.40
CA ILE A 130 -0.33 -2.59 21.75
C ILE A 130 0.21 -4.03 21.69
N LYS A 131 1.00 -4.36 20.68
CA LYS A 131 1.62 -5.70 20.54
C LYS A 131 2.49 -6.10 21.75
N VAL A 132 3.12 -5.12 22.41
CA VAL A 132 3.94 -5.36 23.58
C VAL A 132 3.17 -5.14 24.90
N GLY A 133 1.84 -4.97 24.83
CA GLY A 133 0.95 -4.83 25.97
C GLY A 133 1.03 -3.48 26.69
N ARG A 134 1.43 -2.40 26.00
CA ARG A 134 1.43 -1.04 26.55
C ARG A 134 0.32 -0.21 25.93
N GLN A 135 -0.24 0.70 26.72
CA GLN A 135 -1.09 1.76 26.22
C GLN A 135 -0.25 2.90 25.67
N ILE A 136 -0.76 3.61 24.66
CA ILE A 136 -0.08 4.74 24.06
C ILE A 136 -0.88 6.02 24.22
N VAL A 137 -0.20 7.10 24.64
CA VAL A 137 -0.77 8.45 24.73
C VAL A 137 -0.35 9.24 23.51
N VAL A 138 -1.36 9.77 22.80
CA VAL A 138 -1.19 10.55 21.56
C VAL A 138 -1.92 11.87 21.65
N ALA A 139 -1.58 12.81 20.76
CA ALA A 139 -2.28 14.10 20.66
C ALA A 139 -3.70 13.95 20.10
N GLY A 140 -4.57 14.91 20.40
CA GLY A 140 -5.93 14.99 19.87
C GLY A 140 -6.00 14.99 18.34
N ASP A 141 -5.04 15.60 17.66
CA ASP A 141 -4.94 15.61 16.20
C ASP A 141 -4.80 14.21 15.59
N ASN A 142 -4.28 13.23 16.34
CA ASN A 142 -4.15 11.84 15.90
C ASN A 142 -5.34 10.97 16.29
N ALA A 143 -6.37 11.52 16.97
CA ALA A 143 -7.48 10.74 17.52
C ALA A 143 -8.24 9.96 16.45
N GLU A 144 -8.53 10.59 15.30
CA GLU A 144 -9.26 9.95 14.21
C GLU A 144 -8.53 8.73 13.66
N GLU A 145 -7.22 8.84 13.43
CA GLU A 145 -6.44 7.75 12.84
C GLU A 145 -6.20 6.60 13.81
N VAL A 146 -5.89 6.88 15.09
CA VAL A 146 -5.69 5.81 16.09
C VAL A 146 -7.00 5.20 16.56
N GLY A 147 -8.12 5.90 16.40
CA GLY A 147 -9.46 5.37 16.62
C GLY A 147 -9.85 4.22 15.68
N LEU A 148 -9.12 4.05 14.57
CA LEU A 148 -9.29 2.89 13.68
C LEU A 148 -8.81 1.58 14.30
N ILE A 149 -7.97 1.66 15.34
CA ILE A 149 -7.48 0.50 16.08
C ILE A 149 -8.54 0.15 17.12
N ASN A 150 -9.08 -1.07 17.02
CA ASN A 150 -10.05 -1.54 18.01
C ASN A 150 -9.39 -1.72 19.38
N GLY A 151 -10.02 -1.19 20.43
CA GLY A 151 -9.57 -1.33 21.81
C GLY A 151 -9.46 0.01 22.54
N ASN A 152 -9.13 -0.04 23.83
CA ASN A 152 -8.97 1.12 24.71
C ASN A 152 -7.50 1.42 25.00
N GLU A 153 -6.60 0.92 24.18
CA GLU A 153 -5.15 1.01 24.40
C GLU A 153 -4.56 2.34 23.94
N CYS A 154 -5.29 3.09 23.09
CA CYS A 154 -4.91 4.44 22.69
C CYS A 154 -5.61 5.45 23.59
N LEU A 155 -4.87 6.39 24.16
CA LEU A 155 -5.37 7.45 25.02
C LEU A 155 -5.07 8.82 24.41
N ILE A 156 -6.04 9.73 24.47
CA ILE A 156 -5.96 11.05 23.85
C ILE A 156 -5.67 12.11 24.92
N ALA A 157 -4.71 12.98 24.63
CA ALA A 157 -4.42 14.15 25.46
C ALA A 157 -4.24 15.41 24.62
N GLY A 158 -4.69 16.54 25.10
CA GLY A 158 -4.55 17.84 24.44
C GLY A 158 -3.41 18.69 24.98
N HIS A 159 -2.92 18.39 26.19
CA HIS A 159 -1.97 19.24 26.89
C HIS A 159 -1.04 18.43 27.81
N LEU A 160 0.21 18.91 28.00
CA LEU A 160 1.18 18.30 28.91
C LEU A 160 0.64 18.14 30.34
N GLN A 161 -0.11 19.16 30.84
CA GLN A 161 -0.72 19.10 32.16
C GLN A 161 -1.73 17.95 32.33
N GLU A 162 -2.50 17.64 31.29
CA GLU A 162 -3.46 16.51 31.32
C GLU A 162 -2.72 15.18 31.46
N VAL A 163 -1.60 15.02 30.70
CA VAL A 163 -0.79 13.81 30.78
C VAL A 163 -0.15 13.67 32.17
N CYS A 164 0.37 14.76 32.75
CA CYS A 164 0.92 14.78 34.09
C CYS A 164 -0.15 14.41 35.14
N ALA A 165 -1.31 15.03 35.09
CA ALA A 165 -2.45 14.72 35.99
C ALA A 165 -2.93 13.28 35.87
N PHE A 166 -2.93 12.73 34.65
CA PHE A 166 -3.23 11.32 34.38
C PHE A 166 -2.21 10.38 35.05
N LEU A 167 -0.92 10.65 34.89
CA LEU A 167 0.15 9.83 35.47
C LEU A 167 0.15 9.85 37.02
N GLU A 168 -0.31 10.97 37.60
CA GLU A 168 -0.52 11.10 39.05
C GLU A 168 -1.83 10.46 39.56
N GLY A 169 -2.68 9.94 38.65
CA GLY A 169 -4.00 9.38 38.97
C GLY A 169 -5.07 10.42 39.30
N LYS A 170 -4.84 11.69 39.01
CA LYS A 170 -5.80 12.81 39.23
C LYS A 170 -6.74 13.06 38.08
N HIS A 171 -6.44 12.51 36.90
CA HIS A 171 -7.22 12.68 35.68
C HIS A 171 -7.30 11.35 34.92
N ILE A 172 -8.35 11.17 34.11
CA ILE A 172 -8.54 9.99 33.26
C ILE A 172 -8.51 10.46 31.81
N LEU A 173 -7.53 9.96 31.05
CA LEU A 173 -7.53 10.17 29.61
C LEU A 173 -8.53 9.23 28.94
N GLN A 174 -9.23 9.72 27.95
CA GLN A 174 -10.23 8.95 27.23
C GLN A 174 -9.62 8.31 25.96
N PRO A 175 -10.10 7.13 25.57
CA PRO A 175 -9.80 6.59 24.27
C PRO A 175 -10.43 7.48 23.19
N PRO A 176 -9.97 7.39 21.91
CA PRO A 176 -10.57 8.14 20.82
C PRO A 176 -12.04 7.75 20.66
N THR A 177 -12.91 8.76 20.62
CA THR A 177 -14.33 8.59 20.37
C THR A 177 -14.60 8.90 18.90
N GLY A 178 -14.92 7.90 18.09
CA GLY A 178 -15.30 8.07 16.70
C GLY A 178 -16.00 6.82 16.19
N GLU A 179 -17.26 6.93 15.81
CA GLU A 179 -17.88 5.94 14.95
C GLU A 179 -17.22 6.09 13.57
N ILE A 180 -16.44 5.10 13.20
CA ILE A 180 -15.91 5.02 11.85
C ILE A 180 -17.03 4.51 10.98
N THR A 181 -17.76 5.40 10.38
CA THR A 181 -18.64 5.06 9.27
C THR A 181 -17.73 4.63 8.12
N ALA A 182 -17.74 3.34 7.81
CA ALA A 182 -17.21 2.88 6.52
C ALA A 182 -17.90 3.74 5.45
N GLY A 183 -17.10 4.51 4.72
CA GLY A 183 -17.65 5.34 3.64
C GLY A 183 -18.49 4.44 2.72
N GLU A 184 -19.65 4.92 2.31
CA GLU A 184 -20.45 4.23 1.30
C GLU A 184 -19.56 3.85 0.11
N ASP A 185 -19.82 2.68 -0.46
CA ASP A 185 -19.11 2.17 -1.65
C ASP A 185 -19.43 3.08 -2.86
N ASP A 186 -18.80 4.24 -2.90
CA ASP A 186 -18.90 5.20 -3.99
C ASP A 186 -17.89 4.85 -5.09
N TYR A 187 -18.08 3.68 -5.70
CA TYR A 187 -17.34 3.26 -6.87
C TYR A 187 -18.24 3.38 -8.11
N ASP A 188 -17.66 3.88 -9.20
CA ASP A 188 -18.32 3.88 -10.49
C ASP A 188 -18.78 2.47 -10.89
N ASP A 189 -20.00 2.34 -11.40
CA ASP A 189 -20.56 1.04 -11.80
C ASP A 189 -19.96 0.57 -13.14
N LEU A 190 -19.67 -0.74 -13.24
CA LEU A 190 -19.21 -1.34 -14.48
C LEU A 190 -20.33 -1.35 -15.56
N GLY A 191 -21.59 -1.28 -15.15
CA GLY A 191 -22.74 -1.13 -16.03
C GLY A 191 -22.72 0.16 -16.86
N ASP A 192 -21.98 1.19 -16.43
CA ASP A 192 -21.81 2.45 -17.18
C ASP A 192 -20.90 2.26 -18.42
N VAL A 193 -20.12 1.19 -18.45
CA VAL A 193 -19.31 0.84 -19.61
C VAL A 193 -20.17 0.12 -20.62
N ILE A 194 -20.46 0.77 -21.72
CA ILE A 194 -21.32 0.23 -22.79
C ILE A 194 -20.52 -0.74 -23.66
N GLY A 195 -21.03 -1.95 -23.83
CA GLY A 195 -20.34 -3.01 -24.57
C GLY A 195 -19.13 -3.55 -23.85
N GLN A 196 -18.01 -3.76 -24.56
CA GLN A 196 -16.72 -4.22 -24.03
C GLN A 196 -16.83 -5.51 -23.18
N GLN A 197 -17.63 -6.49 -23.61
CA GLN A 197 -17.94 -7.71 -22.85
C GLN A 197 -16.68 -8.51 -22.48
N GLN A 198 -15.70 -8.59 -23.39
CA GLN A 198 -14.43 -9.25 -23.10
C GLN A 198 -13.62 -8.50 -22.03
N GLY A 199 -13.65 -7.17 -22.06
CA GLY A 199 -13.00 -6.33 -21.04
C GLY A 199 -13.64 -6.52 -19.67
N LYS A 200 -14.96 -6.56 -19.60
CA LYS A 200 -15.72 -6.83 -18.37
C LYS A 200 -15.43 -8.22 -17.82
N ARG A 201 -15.42 -9.25 -18.70
CA ARG A 201 -15.07 -10.61 -18.31
C ARG A 201 -13.61 -10.71 -17.81
N ALA A 202 -12.67 -10.04 -18.47
CA ALA A 202 -11.30 -9.98 -18.00
C ALA A 202 -11.19 -9.34 -16.61
N LEU A 203 -11.93 -8.24 -16.35
CA LEU A 203 -11.98 -7.61 -15.02
C LEU A 203 -12.56 -8.54 -13.95
N GLU A 204 -13.59 -9.32 -14.27
CA GLU A 204 -14.16 -10.32 -13.37
C GLU A 204 -13.12 -11.38 -12.98
N ILE A 205 -12.39 -11.93 -13.97
CA ILE A 205 -11.32 -12.92 -13.74
C ILE A 205 -10.20 -12.30 -12.90
N VAL A 206 -9.78 -11.09 -13.26
CA VAL A 206 -8.74 -10.33 -12.57
C VAL A 206 -9.13 -10.05 -11.12
N ALA A 207 -10.38 -9.64 -10.90
CA ALA A 207 -10.93 -9.41 -9.56
C ALA A 207 -10.98 -10.71 -8.74
N ALA A 208 -11.43 -11.82 -9.32
CA ALA A 208 -11.55 -13.10 -8.64
C ALA A 208 -10.19 -13.68 -8.25
N GLY A 209 -9.22 -13.69 -9.17
CA GLY A 209 -7.91 -14.31 -8.95
C GLY A 209 -6.84 -13.40 -8.35
N GLY A 210 -7.03 -12.09 -8.40
CA GLY A 210 -6.00 -11.11 -8.04
C GLY A 210 -4.90 -10.99 -9.09
N HIS A 211 -5.22 -11.23 -10.35
CA HIS A 211 -4.28 -11.23 -11.48
C HIS A 211 -3.88 -9.83 -11.94
N ASN A 212 -2.72 -9.73 -12.57
CA ASN A 212 -2.25 -8.52 -13.25
C ASN A 212 -2.76 -8.49 -14.70
N LEU A 213 -3.20 -7.32 -15.18
CA LEU A 213 -3.85 -7.16 -16.47
C LEU A 213 -3.21 -6.04 -17.31
N LEU A 214 -2.94 -6.33 -18.57
CA LEU A 214 -2.56 -5.35 -19.59
C LEU A 214 -3.70 -5.16 -20.60
N LEU A 215 -4.26 -3.97 -20.68
CA LEU A 215 -5.25 -3.56 -21.66
C LEU A 215 -4.56 -2.87 -22.84
N MET A 216 -4.77 -3.37 -24.05
CA MET A 216 -4.22 -2.79 -25.28
C MET A 216 -5.38 -2.36 -26.19
N GLY A 217 -5.22 -1.27 -26.91
CA GLY A 217 -6.21 -0.85 -27.88
C GLY A 217 -6.01 0.59 -28.33
N PRO A 218 -6.69 1.00 -29.39
CA PRO A 218 -6.66 2.38 -29.88
C PRO A 218 -7.07 3.39 -28.80
N PRO A 219 -6.68 4.65 -28.92
CA PRO A 219 -7.17 5.69 -28.02
C PRO A 219 -8.71 5.79 -28.08
N GLY A 220 -9.33 6.11 -26.94
CA GLY A 220 -10.79 6.27 -26.84
C GLY A 220 -11.60 4.97 -26.75
N THR A 221 -10.97 3.80 -26.58
CA THR A 221 -11.68 2.50 -26.43
C THR A 221 -12.19 2.21 -25.02
N GLY A 222 -11.94 3.08 -24.04
CA GLY A 222 -12.44 2.92 -22.67
C GLY A 222 -11.55 2.09 -21.74
N LYS A 223 -10.26 1.91 -22.07
CA LYS A 223 -9.30 1.16 -21.23
C LYS A 223 -9.21 1.71 -19.81
N THR A 224 -9.02 3.01 -19.67
CA THR A 224 -8.93 3.71 -18.37
C THR A 224 -10.26 3.61 -17.60
N MET A 225 -11.38 3.73 -18.31
CA MET A 225 -12.71 3.57 -17.76
C MET A 225 -12.92 2.15 -17.20
N LEU A 226 -12.52 1.11 -17.93
CA LEU A 226 -12.57 -0.28 -17.42
C LEU A 226 -11.70 -0.45 -16.17
N ALA A 227 -10.45 0.01 -16.23
CA ALA A 227 -9.52 -0.14 -15.10
C ALA A 227 -10.04 0.52 -13.81
N SER A 228 -10.63 1.71 -13.91
CA SER A 228 -11.16 2.46 -12.76
C SER A 228 -12.37 1.80 -12.08
N ARG A 229 -13.06 0.85 -12.74
CA ARG A 229 -14.18 0.09 -12.15
C ARG A 229 -13.74 -1.14 -11.37
N LEU A 230 -12.48 -1.56 -11.50
CA LEU A 230 -11.99 -2.76 -10.80
C LEU A 230 -12.13 -2.68 -9.26
N PRO A 231 -11.86 -1.56 -8.57
CA PRO A 231 -12.05 -1.48 -7.12
C PRO A 231 -13.46 -1.86 -6.68
N GLY A 232 -14.49 -1.47 -7.45
CA GLY A 232 -15.88 -1.78 -7.19
C GLY A 232 -16.25 -3.27 -7.30
N LEU A 233 -15.41 -4.11 -7.90
CA LEU A 233 -15.58 -5.55 -8.01
C LEU A 233 -14.88 -6.32 -6.88
N LEU A 234 -13.99 -5.65 -6.13
CA LEU A 234 -13.19 -6.27 -5.09
C LEU A 234 -13.91 -6.24 -3.73
N PRO A 235 -13.69 -7.23 -2.86
CA PRO A 235 -14.17 -7.15 -1.50
C PRO A 235 -13.48 -6.00 -0.75
N PRO A 236 -14.16 -5.39 0.23
CA PRO A 236 -13.55 -4.39 1.08
C PRO A 236 -12.32 -4.98 1.78
N LEU A 237 -11.42 -4.11 2.24
CA LEU A 237 -10.26 -4.55 3.00
C LEU A 237 -10.72 -5.22 4.31
N SER A 238 -10.07 -6.33 4.68
CA SER A 238 -10.17 -6.84 6.05
C SER A 238 -9.63 -5.82 7.04
N ASN A 239 -9.94 -5.95 8.32
CA ASN A 239 -9.42 -5.04 9.34
C ASN A 239 -7.89 -4.97 9.35
N GLN A 240 -7.22 -6.11 9.18
CA GLN A 240 -5.77 -6.17 9.11
C GLN A 240 -5.23 -5.47 7.86
N GLU A 241 -5.77 -5.76 6.67
CA GLU A 241 -5.37 -5.09 5.43
C GLU A 241 -5.63 -3.58 5.50
N ALA A 242 -6.74 -3.17 6.11
CA ALA A 242 -7.10 -1.76 6.28
C ALA A 242 -6.10 -1.04 7.20
N LEU A 243 -5.70 -1.65 8.32
CA LEU A 243 -4.68 -1.09 9.22
C LEU A 243 -3.31 -1.00 8.56
N GLU A 244 -2.89 -2.02 7.78
CA GLU A 244 -1.63 -1.99 7.03
C GLU A 244 -1.62 -0.83 6.01
N SER A 245 -2.70 -0.64 5.28
CA SER A 245 -2.83 0.46 4.30
C SER A 245 -2.94 1.83 4.99
N ALA A 246 -3.67 1.91 6.09
CA ALA A 246 -3.79 3.11 6.91
C ALA A 246 -2.44 3.54 7.51
N ALA A 247 -1.62 2.58 7.95
CA ALA A 247 -0.28 2.84 8.47
C ALA A 247 0.64 3.50 7.44
N ILE A 248 0.56 3.08 6.17
CA ILE A 248 1.33 3.70 5.08
C ILE A 248 0.78 5.11 4.78
N LEU A 249 -0.55 5.24 4.67
CA LEU A 249 -1.19 6.51 4.34
C LEU A 249 -0.98 7.56 5.42
N SER A 250 -0.99 7.17 6.70
CA SER A 250 -0.73 8.02 7.86
C SER A 250 0.64 8.71 7.81
N LEU A 251 1.63 8.12 7.14
CA LEU A 251 2.96 8.72 6.95
C LEU A 251 2.94 9.92 5.99
N VAL A 252 1.95 9.97 5.10
CA VAL A 252 1.85 11.01 4.05
C VAL A 252 0.74 12.01 4.37
N ASN A 253 -0.43 11.51 4.78
CA ASN A 253 -1.60 12.34 5.03
C ASN A 253 -2.57 11.69 6.02
N ALA A 254 -2.43 12.04 7.30
CA ALA A 254 -3.27 11.49 8.38
C ALA A 254 -4.78 11.78 8.20
N HIS A 255 -5.15 12.95 7.65
CA HIS A 255 -6.55 13.32 7.44
C HIS A 255 -7.30 12.49 6.38
N TYR A 256 -6.57 11.84 5.48
CA TYR A 256 -7.17 10.97 4.47
C TYR A 256 -7.42 9.54 4.96
N VAL A 257 -6.83 9.14 6.08
CA VAL A 257 -6.85 7.75 6.56
C VAL A 257 -8.28 7.29 6.84
N THR A 258 -9.06 8.09 7.57
CA THR A 258 -10.45 7.77 7.92
C THR A 258 -11.38 7.73 6.70
N ARG A 259 -11.19 8.65 5.75
CA ARG A 259 -11.98 8.69 4.50
C ARG A 259 -11.73 7.49 3.59
N GLN A 260 -10.53 6.90 3.67
CA GLN A 260 -10.13 5.72 2.87
C GLN A 260 -10.25 4.42 3.66
N TRP A 261 -10.80 4.45 4.87
CA TRP A 261 -10.91 3.28 5.72
C TRP A 261 -11.66 2.14 5.03
N ARG A 262 -11.02 0.97 4.99
CA ARG A 262 -11.49 -0.27 4.35
C ARG A 262 -11.70 -0.19 2.83
N ARG A 263 -11.44 0.94 2.19
CA ARG A 263 -11.46 1.08 0.73
C ARG A 263 -10.15 0.57 0.15
N ARG A 264 -10.24 -0.12 -0.99
CA ARG A 264 -9.03 -0.54 -1.71
C ARG A 264 -8.40 0.66 -2.40
N PRO A 265 -7.11 0.95 -2.15
CA PRO A 265 -6.42 2.02 -2.83
C PRO A 265 -6.43 1.81 -4.35
N PHE A 266 -6.68 2.87 -5.10
CA PHE A 266 -6.49 2.92 -6.55
C PHE A 266 -5.53 4.06 -6.85
N ARG A 267 -4.31 3.72 -7.24
CA ARG A 267 -3.25 4.68 -7.54
C ARG A 267 -2.98 4.70 -9.03
N ALA A 268 -3.08 5.88 -9.63
CA ALA A 268 -2.88 6.11 -11.06
C ALA A 268 -1.84 7.22 -11.27
N PRO A 269 -0.55 6.93 -11.07
CA PRO A 269 0.50 7.93 -11.25
C PRO A 269 0.61 8.34 -12.72
N HIS A 270 0.96 9.61 -12.93
CA HIS A 270 1.20 10.13 -14.28
C HIS A 270 2.46 9.49 -14.87
N PRO A 271 2.55 9.26 -16.20
CA PRO A 271 3.74 8.67 -16.84
C PRO A 271 5.05 9.42 -16.59
N SER A 272 4.97 10.74 -16.34
CA SER A 272 6.13 11.57 -15.98
C SER A 272 6.57 11.44 -14.52
N ALA A 273 5.95 10.57 -13.72
CA ALA A 273 6.33 10.38 -12.33
C ALA A 273 7.77 9.90 -12.21
N SER A 274 8.55 10.58 -11.36
CA SER A 274 9.94 10.23 -11.11
C SER A 274 10.07 8.88 -10.39
N LEU A 275 11.24 8.25 -10.48
CA LEU A 275 11.54 7.03 -9.74
C LEU A 275 11.30 7.21 -8.22
N THR A 276 11.68 8.36 -7.67
CA THR A 276 11.44 8.67 -6.24
C THR A 276 9.95 8.80 -5.91
N ALA A 277 9.14 9.40 -6.79
CA ALA A 277 7.70 9.47 -6.59
C ALA A 277 7.05 8.08 -6.60
N MET A 278 7.56 7.17 -7.42
CA MET A 278 7.04 5.81 -7.53
C MET A 278 7.48 4.91 -6.37
N VAL A 279 8.77 4.85 -6.10
CA VAL A 279 9.37 3.93 -5.12
C VAL A 279 9.35 4.50 -3.71
N GLY A 280 9.38 5.81 -3.59
CA GLY A 280 9.56 6.50 -2.34
C GLY A 280 11.01 6.95 -2.12
N GLY A 281 11.23 7.67 -1.06
CA GLY A 281 12.55 8.21 -0.70
C GLY A 281 12.47 9.66 -0.24
N GLY A 282 13.51 10.40 -0.48
CA GLY A 282 13.67 11.79 0.00
C GLY A 282 14.70 11.88 1.14
N SER A 283 14.93 13.08 1.66
CA SER A 283 15.77 13.30 2.85
C SER A 283 15.13 12.65 4.08
N ILE A 284 13.83 12.80 4.23
CA ILE A 284 12.97 12.03 5.13
C ILE A 284 12.30 10.96 4.25
N PRO A 285 12.59 9.68 4.47
CA PRO A 285 12.04 8.62 3.63
C PRO A 285 10.52 8.56 3.72
N ALA A 286 9.83 8.85 2.62
CA ALA A 286 8.39 8.73 2.48
C ALA A 286 8.03 7.58 1.53
N PRO A 287 6.87 6.92 1.72
CA PRO A 287 6.39 5.92 0.78
C PRO A 287 6.03 6.56 -0.56
N GLY A 288 6.31 5.83 -1.66
CA GLY A 288 5.91 6.23 -3.01
C GLY A 288 4.57 5.63 -3.43
N GLU A 289 4.17 5.90 -4.68
CA GLU A 289 2.90 5.45 -5.26
C GLU A 289 2.72 3.91 -5.19
N ILE A 290 3.81 3.16 -5.36
CA ILE A 290 3.81 1.69 -5.28
C ILE A 290 3.40 1.21 -3.88
N SER A 291 3.94 1.83 -2.83
CA SER A 291 3.57 1.50 -1.45
C SER A 291 2.18 2.01 -1.08
N LEU A 292 1.78 3.18 -1.59
CA LEU A 292 0.44 3.72 -1.41
C LEU A 292 -0.64 2.88 -2.09
N ALA A 293 -0.27 2.06 -3.08
CA ALA A 293 -1.17 1.09 -3.72
C ALA A 293 -1.29 -0.24 -2.93
N HIS A 294 -0.63 -0.36 -1.78
CA HIS A 294 -0.64 -1.60 -0.98
C HIS A 294 -2.06 -2.07 -0.67
N ASN A 295 -2.32 -3.37 -0.84
CA ASN A 295 -3.63 -4.04 -0.74
C ASN A 295 -4.69 -3.53 -1.74
N GLY A 296 -4.28 -2.76 -2.74
CA GLY A 296 -5.14 -2.16 -3.76
C GLY A 296 -4.62 -2.38 -5.16
N ILE A 297 -4.77 -1.34 -5.99
CA ILE A 297 -4.48 -1.37 -7.42
C ILE A 297 -3.50 -0.25 -7.76
N LEU A 298 -2.45 -0.61 -8.50
CA LEU A 298 -1.59 0.33 -9.20
C LEU A 298 -1.96 0.29 -10.68
N PHE A 299 -2.47 1.41 -11.18
CA PHE A 299 -2.86 1.57 -12.58
C PHE A 299 -1.86 2.44 -13.33
N LEU A 300 -1.26 1.90 -14.39
CA LEU A 300 -0.32 2.59 -15.25
C LEU A 300 -0.95 2.80 -16.62
N ASP A 301 -1.44 4.00 -16.87
CA ASP A 301 -1.93 4.39 -18.20
C ASP A 301 -0.77 4.83 -19.09
N GLU A 302 -0.93 4.68 -20.41
CA GLU A 302 0.12 4.99 -21.39
C GLU A 302 1.47 4.31 -21.02
N LEU A 303 1.44 3.02 -20.73
CA LEU A 303 2.55 2.24 -20.17
C LEU A 303 3.91 2.49 -20.85
N PRO A 304 4.05 2.56 -22.19
CA PRO A 304 5.34 2.79 -22.83
C PRO A 304 5.90 4.22 -22.66
N GLU A 305 5.12 5.14 -22.09
CA GLU A 305 5.57 6.52 -21.84
C GLU A 305 6.27 6.68 -20.47
N PHE A 306 6.17 5.67 -19.60
CA PHE A 306 6.95 5.65 -18.36
C PHE A 306 8.44 5.43 -18.64
N GLU A 307 9.29 6.07 -17.85
CA GLU A 307 10.73 5.80 -17.91
C GLU A 307 11.02 4.31 -17.63
N ARG A 308 11.91 3.73 -18.43
CA ARG A 308 12.29 2.30 -18.28
C ARG A 308 12.75 1.96 -16.87
N ARG A 309 13.51 2.87 -16.21
CA ARG A 309 13.97 2.67 -14.82
C ARG A 309 12.83 2.55 -13.83
N VAL A 310 11.74 3.29 -14.06
CA VAL A 310 10.52 3.23 -13.23
C VAL A 310 9.85 1.86 -13.39
N LEU A 311 9.69 1.38 -14.62
CA LEU A 311 9.09 0.08 -14.91
C LEU A 311 9.94 -1.09 -14.38
N ASP A 312 11.27 -1.01 -14.51
CA ASP A 312 12.16 -2.03 -13.99
C ASP A 312 12.14 -2.08 -12.44
N ALA A 313 11.94 -0.93 -11.77
CA ALA A 313 11.81 -0.87 -10.32
C ALA A 313 10.53 -1.55 -9.79
N LEU A 314 9.49 -1.73 -10.61
CA LEU A 314 8.27 -2.46 -10.24
C LEU A 314 8.47 -3.97 -10.14
N ARG A 315 9.53 -4.52 -10.77
CA ARG A 315 9.73 -5.98 -10.86
C ARG A 315 9.89 -6.62 -9.49
N GLU A 316 10.68 -6.01 -8.62
CA GLU A 316 10.92 -6.52 -7.27
C GLU A 316 9.63 -6.49 -6.41
N PRO A 317 8.93 -5.36 -6.25
CA PRO A 317 7.72 -5.32 -5.41
C PRO A 317 6.58 -6.20 -5.93
N ILE A 318 6.46 -6.42 -7.24
CA ILE A 318 5.46 -7.36 -7.78
C ILE A 318 5.73 -8.79 -7.30
N GLU A 319 7.00 -9.19 -7.14
CA GLU A 319 7.38 -10.52 -6.67
C GLU A 319 7.44 -10.63 -5.14
N SER A 320 8.12 -9.68 -4.50
CA SER A 320 8.37 -9.71 -3.06
C SER A 320 7.23 -9.17 -2.22
N GLY A 321 6.38 -8.31 -2.80
CA GLY A 321 5.34 -7.56 -2.07
C GLY A 321 5.90 -6.48 -1.16
N LYS A 322 7.15 -6.06 -1.37
CA LYS A 322 7.86 -5.05 -0.57
C LYS A 322 8.73 -4.16 -1.43
N ILE A 323 8.98 -2.97 -0.94
CA ILE A 323 10.01 -2.05 -1.43
C ILE A 323 11.09 -1.90 -0.38
N HIS A 324 12.33 -2.10 -0.77
CA HIS A 324 13.50 -1.92 0.07
C HIS A 324 14.19 -0.59 -0.26
N LEU A 325 14.16 0.36 0.67
CA LEU A 325 14.90 1.61 0.56
C LEU A 325 16.18 1.53 1.41
N SER A 326 17.33 1.47 0.76
CA SER A 326 18.62 1.55 1.43
C SER A 326 19.09 3.00 1.46
N ARG A 327 19.32 3.54 2.66
CA ARG A 327 19.89 4.86 2.89
C ARG A 327 21.12 4.73 3.79
N THR A 328 21.96 5.75 3.79
CA THR A 328 23.24 5.78 4.53
C THR A 328 23.06 5.45 6.02
N ARG A 329 21.89 5.74 6.59
CA ARG A 329 21.61 5.59 8.03
C ARG A 329 20.52 4.59 8.39
N ALA A 330 19.75 4.09 7.43
CA ALA A 330 18.67 3.14 7.71
C ALA A 330 18.26 2.35 6.47
N LYS A 331 17.87 1.09 6.70
CA LYS A 331 17.13 0.27 5.73
C LYS A 331 15.67 0.33 6.09
N ILE A 332 14.83 0.72 5.14
CA ILE A 332 13.40 0.89 5.36
C ILE A 332 12.67 -0.01 4.38
N ASP A 333 11.75 -0.80 4.91
CA ASP A 333 10.89 -1.65 4.12
C ASP A 333 9.47 -1.08 4.14
N TYR A 334 8.89 -0.91 2.95
CA TYR A 334 7.48 -0.59 2.80
C TYR A 334 6.74 -1.79 2.19
N PRO A 335 5.59 -2.17 2.75
CA PRO A 335 4.71 -3.13 2.09
C PRO A 335 4.25 -2.60 0.74
N ALA A 336 4.19 -3.47 -0.27
CA ALA A 336 3.85 -3.12 -1.65
C ALA A 336 3.15 -4.28 -2.36
N ARG A 337 2.15 -4.89 -1.71
CA ARG A 337 1.31 -5.92 -2.30
C ARG A 337 0.15 -5.26 -3.04
N PHE A 338 0.28 -5.07 -4.30
CA PHE A 338 -0.72 -4.45 -5.16
C PHE A 338 -1.05 -5.34 -6.35
N GLN A 339 -2.16 -5.05 -7.00
CA GLN A 339 -2.56 -5.61 -8.27
C GLN A 339 -2.17 -4.63 -9.37
N LEU A 340 -1.38 -5.07 -10.35
CA LEU A 340 -0.92 -4.22 -11.44
C LEU A 340 -1.89 -4.28 -12.59
N ILE A 341 -2.48 -3.15 -12.93
CA ILE A 341 -3.28 -2.95 -14.13
C ILE A 341 -2.57 -1.92 -14.99
N ALA A 342 -2.44 -2.19 -16.26
CA ALA A 342 -1.83 -1.24 -17.18
C ALA A 342 -2.66 -1.09 -18.46
N ALA A 343 -2.56 0.07 -19.09
CA ALA A 343 -3.17 0.34 -20.37
C ALA A 343 -2.14 0.93 -21.33
N MET A 344 -2.24 0.57 -22.60
CA MET A 344 -1.39 1.13 -23.64
C MET A 344 -2.05 1.11 -25.00
N ASN A 345 -1.57 1.94 -25.88
CA ASN A 345 -1.87 1.82 -27.31
C ASN A 345 -0.97 0.75 -27.93
N PRO A 346 -1.41 0.03 -28.97
CA PRO A 346 -0.63 -1.04 -29.58
C PRO A 346 0.56 -0.54 -30.41
N SER A 347 0.56 0.74 -30.79
CA SER A 347 1.63 1.38 -31.58
C SER A 347 1.73 2.87 -31.24
N PRO A 348 2.79 3.57 -31.68
CA PRO A 348 2.91 5.01 -31.49
C PRO A 348 1.77 5.81 -32.13
N THR A 349 1.13 5.27 -33.16
CA THR A 349 0.02 5.91 -33.89
C THR A 349 -1.36 5.43 -33.42
N GLY A 350 -1.40 4.57 -32.42
CA GLY A 350 -2.63 4.03 -31.83
C GLY A 350 -3.18 2.77 -32.49
N HIS A 351 -2.73 2.42 -33.70
CA HIS A 351 -3.17 1.24 -34.45
C HIS A 351 -1.97 0.47 -35.00
N TYR A 352 -2.02 -0.84 -35.05
CA TYR A 352 -0.97 -1.67 -35.63
C TYR A 352 -1.45 -2.54 -36.81
N GLN A 353 -2.75 -2.52 -37.08
CA GLN A 353 -3.41 -3.22 -38.22
C GLN A 353 -4.51 -2.35 -38.81
N GLY A 354 -4.90 -2.69 -40.06
CA GLY A 354 -6.01 -2.04 -40.78
C GLY A 354 -5.68 -0.67 -41.37
N GLN A 355 -6.71 0.00 -41.87
CA GLN A 355 -6.58 1.26 -42.65
C GLN A 355 -6.06 2.44 -41.83
N HIS A 356 -6.18 2.40 -40.51
CA HIS A 356 -5.71 3.45 -39.59
C HIS A 356 -4.26 3.23 -39.15
N ASN A 357 -3.63 2.11 -39.50
CA ASN A 357 -2.26 1.86 -39.18
C ASN A 357 -1.33 2.77 -40.03
N ARG A 358 -0.58 3.64 -39.35
CA ARG A 358 0.42 4.53 -39.94
C ARG A 358 1.85 4.20 -39.49
N ALA A 359 2.01 3.21 -38.60
CA ALA A 359 3.30 2.79 -38.07
C ALA A 359 3.79 1.55 -38.83
N THR A 360 5.07 1.52 -39.17
CA THR A 360 5.71 0.30 -39.69
C THR A 360 5.85 -0.76 -38.57
N PRO A 361 5.97 -2.05 -38.93
CA PRO A 361 6.25 -3.10 -37.95
C PRO A 361 7.49 -2.80 -37.10
N GLU A 362 8.52 -2.24 -37.70
CA GLU A 362 9.77 -1.86 -37.03
C GLU A 362 9.57 -0.72 -36.04
N GLN A 363 8.80 0.31 -36.40
CA GLN A 363 8.44 1.41 -35.48
C GLN A 363 7.62 0.90 -34.30
N THR A 364 6.70 -0.01 -34.54
CA THR A 364 5.86 -0.62 -33.50
C THR A 364 6.72 -1.49 -32.55
N LEU A 365 7.63 -2.32 -33.09
CA LEU A 365 8.56 -3.10 -32.26
C LEU A 365 9.50 -2.22 -31.43
N ARG A 366 9.98 -1.11 -32.00
CA ARG A 366 10.80 -0.13 -31.25
C ARG A 366 10.01 0.53 -30.10
N TYR A 367 8.75 0.84 -30.34
CA TYR A 367 7.85 1.37 -29.33
C TYR A 367 7.61 0.35 -28.21
N LEU A 368 7.29 -0.90 -28.54
CA LEU A 368 7.12 -1.99 -27.58
C LEU A 368 8.42 -2.36 -26.87
N GLY A 369 9.57 -2.17 -27.51
CA GLY A 369 10.91 -2.41 -26.96
C GLY A 369 11.27 -1.50 -25.78
N ARG A 370 10.49 -0.44 -25.52
CA ARG A 370 10.57 0.32 -24.26
C ARG A 370 10.20 -0.53 -23.04
N LEU A 371 9.34 -1.53 -23.25
CA LEU A 371 8.92 -2.49 -22.24
C LEU A 371 9.84 -3.70 -22.27
N SER A 372 10.47 -4.01 -21.14
CA SER A 372 11.32 -5.20 -21.07
C SER A 372 10.48 -6.48 -21.07
N GLY A 373 10.97 -7.54 -21.74
CA GLY A 373 10.31 -8.84 -21.73
C GLY A 373 10.01 -9.35 -20.31
N PRO A 374 10.98 -9.30 -19.37
CA PRO A 374 10.74 -9.67 -17.98
C PRO A 374 9.66 -8.84 -17.28
N PHE A 375 9.45 -7.59 -17.65
CA PHE A 375 8.36 -6.78 -17.11
C PHE A 375 7.00 -7.21 -17.70
N LEU A 376 6.91 -7.42 -19.01
CA LEU A 376 5.71 -7.93 -19.67
C LEU A 376 5.30 -9.31 -19.12
N ASP A 377 6.28 -10.10 -18.71
CA ASP A 377 6.06 -11.37 -18.04
C ASP A 377 5.36 -11.26 -16.67
N ARG A 378 5.16 -10.07 -16.12
CA ARG A 378 4.42 -9.86 -14.86
C ARG A 378 2.91 -9.75 -15.08
N PHE A 379 2.45 -9.62 -16.32
CA PHE A 379 1.02 -9.62 -16.63
C PHE A 379 0.51 -11.06 -16.84
N ASP A 380 -0.50 -11.44 -16.07
CA ASP A 380 -1.16 -12.74 -16.20
C ASP A 380 -2.10 -12.78 -17.40
N LEU A 381 -2.80 -11.65 -17.63
CA LEU A 381 -3.70 -11.45 -18.76
C LEU A 381 -3.26 -10.24 -19.59
N SER A 382 -3.36 -10.36 -20.89
CA SER A 382 -3.32 -9.23 -21.82
C SER A 382 -4.48 -9.33 -22.80
N LEU A 383 -5.20 -8.23 -22.98
CA LEU A 383 -6.42 -8.16 -23.77
C LEU A 383 -6.40 -6.97 -24.71
N GLU A 384 -6.83 -7.20 -25.95
CA GLU A 384 -7.11 -6.13 -26.90
C GLU A 384 -8.53 -5.60 -26.71
N ILE A 385 -8.66 -4.30 -26.53
CA ILE A 385 -9.93 -3.59 -26.39
C ILE A 385 -10.22 -2.88 -27.71
N PRO A 386 -11.11 -3.43 -28.54
CA PRO A 386 -11.45 -2.83 -29.84
C PRO A 386 -12.34 -1.59 -29.67
N LEU A 387 -12.41 -0.80 -30.71
CA LEU A 387 -13.44 0.24 -30.81
C LEU A 387 -14.82 -0.42 -30.81
N PRO A 388 -15.80 0.15 -30.09
CA PRO A 388 -17.16 -0.35 -30.11
C PRO A 388 -17.71 -0.36 -31.54
N PRO A 389 -18.42 -1.43 -31.96
CA PRO A 389 -19.07 -1.44 -33.27
C PRO A 389 -20.10 -0.30 -33.43
N PRO A 390 -20.32 0.17 -34.63
CA PRO A 390 -21.37 1.19 -34.89
C PRO A 390 -22.73 0.75 -34.35
N GLY A 391 -23.45 1.67 -33.71
CA GLY A 391 -24.77 1.41 -33.12
C GLY A 391 -24.79 0.86 -31.71
N VAL A 392 -23.66 0.43 -31.13
CA VAL A 392 -23.60 -0.03 -29.75
C VAL A 392 -23.78 1.14 -28.79
N LEU A 393 -23.08 2.24 -29.02
CA LEU A 393 -23.17 3.44 -28.17
C LEU A 393 -24.55 4.13 -28.27
N SER A 394 -25.18 4.09 -29.44
CA SER A 394 -26.50 4.72 -29.64
C SER A 394 -27.66 3.95 -28.99
N ARG A 395 -27.48 2.66 -28.70
CA ARG A 395 -28.49 1.84 -27.97
C ARG A 395 -28.53 2.13 -26.47
N GLY A 396 -27.56 2.90 -25.97
CA GLY A 396 -27.41 3.13 -24.52
C GLY A 396 -27.03 1.86 -23.74
N GLY A 397 -26.82 2.01 -22.46
CA GLY A 397 -26.43 0.89 -21.57
C GLY A 397 -27.60 -0.04 -21.14
N VAL A 398 -28.62 -0.20 -21.97
CA VAL A 398 -29.75 -1.08 -21.65
C VAL A 398 -29.30 -2.55 -21.68
N GLY A 399 -29.42 -3.24 -20.55
CA GLY A 399 -29.04 -4.65 -20.41
C GLY A 399 -27.60 -4.90 -20.01
N GLU A 400 -26.81 -3.85 -19.72
CA GLU A 400 -25.46 -4.02 -19.21
C GLU A 400 -25.47 -4.57 -17.77
N GLU A 401 -24.57 -5.51 -17.50
CA GLU A 401 -24.46 -6.14 -16.19
C GLU A 401 -23.81 -5.18 -15.18
N ARG A 402 -24.44 -5.03 -14.02
CA ARG A 402 -23.97 -4.13 -12.97
C ARG A 402 -22.86 -4.73 -12.13
N SER A 403 -22.00 -3.87 -11.57
CA SER A 403 -20.93 -4.27 -10.66
C SER A 403 -21.41 -5.15 -9.52
N ALA A 404 -22.59 -4.91 -8.96
CA ALA A 404 -23.14 -5.69 -7.86
C ALA A 404 -23.31 -7.17 -8.20
N THR A 405 -23.80 -7.50 -9.42
CA THR A 405 -23.98 -8.89 -9.88
C THR A 405 -22.63 -9.60 -10.06
N ILE A 406 -21.69 -8.92 -10.72
CA ILE A 406 -20.34 -9.45 -10.95
C ILE A 406 -19.62 -9.67 -9.62
N ARG A 407 -19.77 -8.73 -8.68
CA ARG A 407 -19.19 -8.79 -7.34
C ARG A 407 -19.58 -10.06 -6.59
N LEU A 408 -20.84 -10.50 -6.70
CA LEU A 408 -21.30 -11.75 -6.07
C LEU A 408 -20.54 -12.97 -6.58
N ARG A 409 -20.33 -13.08 -7.90
CA ARG A 409 -19.55 -14.18 -8.50
C ARG A 409 -18.08 -14.11 -8.09
N VAL A 410 -17.50 -12.91 -8.08
CA VAL A 410 -16.13 -12.68 -7.64
C VAL A 410 -15.93 -13.11 -6.19
N PHE A 411 -16.84 -12.74 -5.29
CA PHE A 411 -16.75 -13.10 -3.87
C PHE A 411 -16.88 -14.62 -3.69
N ALA A 412 -17.85 -15.25 -4.34
CA ALA A 412 -18.00 -16.71 -4.30
C ALA A 412 -16.75 -17.44 -4.79
N ALA A 413 -16.14 -16.99 -5.89
CA ALA A 413 -14.90 -17.58 -6.41
C ALA A 413 -13.72 -17.39 -5.44
N ARG A 414 -13.60 -16.22 -4.81
CA ARG A 414 -12.57 -15.95 -3.80
C ARG A 414 -12.75 -16.81 -2.56
N ASP A 415 -13.96 -16.98 -2.08
CA ASP A 415 -14.26 -17.83 -0.92
C ASP A 415 -13.87 -19.28 -1.20
N ARG A 416 -14.15 -19.80 -2.41
CA ARG A 416 -13.70 -21.13 -2.84
C ARG A 416 -12.17 -21.26 -2.83
N GLN A 417 -11.46 -20.22 -3.31
CA GLN A 417 -10.00 -20.21 -3.32
C GLN A 417 -9.42 -20.19 -1.90
N LEU A 418 -9.94 -19.32 -1.04
CA LEU A 418 -9.50 -19.23 0.35
C LEU A 418 -9.78 -20.50 1.14
N ALA A 419 -10.97 -21.10 0.98
CA ALA A 419 -11.33 -22.35 1.63
C ALA A 419 -10.44 -23.52 1.18
N ARG A 420 -10.04 -23.57 -0.11
CA ARG A 420 -9.23 -24.65 -0.66
C ARG A 420 -7.73 -24.53 -0.35
N GLN A 421 -7.17 -23.32 -0.40
CA GLN A 421 -5.71 -23.08 -0.40
C GLN A 421 -5.25 -21.91 0.45
N ASN A 422 -6.15 -21.23 1.14
CA ASN A 422 -5.89 -20.05 1.99
C ASN A 422 -5.15 -18.90 1.26
N LYS A 423 -5.21 -18.84 -0.07
CA LYS A 423 -4.55 -17.83 -0.93
C LYS A 423 -5.38 -17.54 -2.17
N ARG A 424 -5.22 -16.35 -2.76
CA ARG A 424 -5.71 -16.04 -4.11
C ARG A 424 -4.86 -16.76 -5.16
N LYS A 425 -5.42 -17.04 -6.33
CA LYS A 425 -4.75 -17.82 -7.38
C LYS A 425 -3.45 -17.19 -7.88
N ALA A 426 -3.42 -15.86 -8.07
CA ALA A 426 -2.21 -15.17 -8.50
C ALA A 426 -1.02 -15.33 -7.52
N GLN A 427 -1.31 -15.61 -6.25
CA GLN A 427 -0.31 -15.76 -5.18
C GLN A 427 0.28 -17.18 -5.04
N LEU A 428 -0.19 -18.15 -5.85
CA LEU A 428 0.33 -19.52 -5.81
C LEU A 428 1.76 -19.57 -6.34
N ASP A 429 2.62 -20.27 -5.62
CA ASP A 429 3.96 -20.61 -6.08
C ASP A 429 3.95 -21.84 -7.05
N SER A 430 5.12 -22.16 -7.59
CA SER A 430 5.23 -23.26 -8.58
C SER A 430 4.90 -24.63 -8.01
N GLY A 431 5.10 -24.88 -6.72
CA GLY A 431 4.73 -26.12 -6.05
C GLY A 431 3.23 -26.23 -5.85
N GLU A 432 2.62 -25.14 -5.40
CA GLU A 432 1.17 -25.04 -5.18
C GLU A 432 0.37 -25.14 -6.49
N ILE A 433 0.90 -24.59 -7.60
CA ILE A 433 0.28 -24.73 -8.93
C ILE A 433 0.15 -26.21 -9.32
N LYS A 434 1.17 -27.03 -9.08
CA LYS A 434 1.12 -28.47 -9.37
C LYS A 434 0.02 -29.19 -8.60
N VAL A 435 -0.29 -28.75 -7.41
CA VAL A 435 -1.33 -29.33 -6.55
C VAL A 435 -2.72 -28.85 -6.94
N TRP A 436 -2.88 -27.52 -7.06
CA TRP A 436 -4.20 -26.88 -7.16
C TRP A 436 -4.67 -26.60 -8.60
N CYS A 437 -3.73 -26.63 -9.57
CA CYS A 437 -4.01 -26.41 -10.99
C CYS A 437 -3.73 -27.68 -11.82
N LYS A 438 -4.03 -28.85 -11.25
CA LYS A 438 -3.80 -30.13 -11.92
C LYS A 438 -4.70 -30.26 -13.14
N LEU A 439 -4.15 -30.73 -14.27
CA LEU A 439 -4.86 -31.02 -15.50
C LEU A 439 -5.04 -32.52 -15.69
N LYS A 440 -6.06 -32.90 -16.48
CA LYS A 440 -6.14 -34.22 -17.11
C LYS A 440 -4.98 -34.38 -18.09
N GLU A 441 -4.48 -35.60 -18.28
CA GLU A 441 -3.32 -35.87 -19.12
C GLU A 441 -3.49 -35.36 -20.56
N ASP A 442 -4.64 -35.62 -21.16
CA ASP A 442 -4.96 -35.16 -22.52
C ASP A 442 -4.98 -33.65 -22.66
N ASP A 443 -5.43 -32.94 -21.64
CA ASP A 443 -5.46 -31.48 -21.62
C ASP A 443 -4.09 -30.89 -21.38
N ALA A 444 -3.23 -31.55 -20.60
CA ALA A 444 -1.85 -31.16 -20.40
C ALA A 444 -1.04 -31.28 -21.70
N ILE A 445 -1.17 -32.41 -22.40
CA ILE A 445 -0.51 -32.64 -23.70
C ILE A 445 -0.98 -31.61 -24.73
N TRP A 446 -2.30 -31.42 -24.83
CA TRP A 446 -2.88 -30.43 -25.75
C TRP A 446 -2.36 -29.01 -25.47
N LEU A 447 -2.31 -28.63 -24.20
CA LEU A 447 -1.83 -27.29 -23.82
C LEU A 447 -0.34 -27.12 -24.15
N GLU A 448 0.49 -28.12 -23.87
CA GLU A 448 1.91 -28.11 -24.19
C GLU A 448 2.15 -27.93 -25.69
N GLN A 449 1.44 -28.69 -26.52
CA GLN A 449 1.49 -28.55 -27.97
C GLN A 449 1.04 -27.16 -28.43
N THR A 450 -0.04 -26.63 -27.85
CA THR A 450 -0.57 -25.31 -28.19
C THR A 450 0.41 -24.20 -27.83
N LEU A 451 1.04 -24.27 -26.66
CA LEU A 451 2.04 -23.29 -26.23
C LEU A 451 3.31 -23.34 -27.11
N SER A 452 3.72 -24.53 -27.51
CA SER A 452 4.86 -24.71 -28.43
C SER A 452 4.56 -24.07 -29.79
N LEU A 453 3.37 -24.30 -30.34
CA LEU A 453 2.92 -23.69 -31.60
C LEU A 453 2.85 -22.15 -31.52
N LEU A 454 2.50 -21.63 -30.36
CA LEU A 454 2.43 -20.19 -30.12
C LEU A 454 3.78 -19.56 -29.69
N GLY A 455 4.82 -20.36 -29.60
CA GLY A 455 6.16 -19.89 -29.16
C GLY A 455 6.19 -19.36 -27.73
N LEU A 456 5.32 -19.85 -26.84
CA LEU A 456 5.19 -19.36 -25.47
C LEU A 456 6.10 -20.13 -24.49
N SER A 457 6.60 -19.44 -23.47
CA SER A 457 7.55 -19.96 -22.50
C SER A 457 6.89 -20.84 -21.42
N ILE A 458 7.70 -21.60 -20.66
CA ILE A 458 7.28 -22.36 -19.47
C ILE A 458 6.64 -21.41 -18.42
N ARG A 459 7.08 -20.17 -18.34
CA ARG A 459 6.45 -19.18 -17.44
C ARG A 459 5.03 -18.83 -17.87
N ALA A 460 4.78 -18.80 -19.18
CA ALA A 460 3.42 -18.64 -19.71
C ALA A 460 2.51 -19.79 -19.31
N TRP A 461 3.02 -21.04 -19.28
CA TRP A 461 2.31 -22.21 -18.79
C TRP A 461 1.75 -22.00 -17.38
N GLN A 462 2.60 -21.62 -16.43
CA GLN A 462 2.18 -21.45 -15.03
C GLN A 462 1.14 -20.33 -14.87
N ARG A 463 1.31 -19.21 -15.56
CA ARG A 463 0.34 -18.10 -15.53
C ARG A 463 -1.00 -18.51 -16.11
N LEU A 464 -0.98 -19.20 -17.24
CA LEU A 464 -2.17 -19.67 -17.89
C LEU A 464 -2.94 -20.65 -17.01
N LEU A 465 -2.27 -21.56 -16.31
CA LEU A 465 -2.90 -22.46 -15.35
C LEU A 465 -3.57 -21.71 -14.19
N LYS A 466 -2.93 -20.68 -13.66
CA LYS A 466 -3.54 -19.84 -12.61
C LYS A 466 -4.82 -19.17 -13.11
N VAL A 467 -4.79 -18.61 -14.32
CA VAL A 467 -5.95 -17.95 -14.94
C VAL A 467 -7.05 -18.96 -15.21
N ALA A 468 -6.73 -20.13 -15.80
CA ALA A 468 -7.70 -21.19 -16.07
C ALA A 468 -8.36 -21.70 -14.80
N ARG A 469 -7.60 -21.86 -13.70
CA ARG A 469 -8.18 -22.24 -12.41
C ARG A 469 -9.14 -21.17 -11.86
N THR A 470 -8.81 -19.89 -12.04
CA THR A 470 -9.70 -18.78 -11.65
C THR A 470 -10.99 -18.82 -12.46
N ILE A 471 -10.91 -19.07 -13.76
CA ILE A 471 -12.09 -19.22 -14.63
C ILE A 471 -12.96 -20.38 -14.17
N ALA A 472 -12.36 -21.54 -13.87
CA ALA A 472 -13.08 -22.68 -13.35
C ALA A 472 -13.74 -22.39 -11.98
N ASP A 473 -13.09 -21.64 -11.11
CA ASP A 473 -13.68 -21.22 -9.85
C ASP A 473 -14.87 -20.27 -10.03
N LEU A 474 -14.82 -19.37 -11.03
CA LEU A 474 -15.96 -18.51 -11.41
C LEU A 474 -17.12 -19.29 -11.99
N ASN A 475 -16.84 -20.36 -12.73
CA ASN A 475 -17.83 -21.25 -13.32
C ASN A 475 -18.34 -22.32 -12.33
N GLU A 476 -17.83 -22.34 -11.09
CA GLU A 476 -18.16 -23.33 -10.06
C GLU A 476 -17.67 -24.77 -10.37
N ASP A 477 -16.74 -24.89 -11.30
CA ASP A 477 -16.20 -26.18 -11.71
C ASP A 477 -15.10 -26.67 -10.77
N ARG A 478 -15.16 -27.95 -10.41
CA ARG A 478 -14.20 -28.58 -9.50
C ARG A 478 -12.81 -28.65 -10.13
N ASP A 479 -12.75 -29.06 -11.39
CA ASP A 479 -11.52 -29.32 -12.11
C ASP A 479 -11.34 -28.30 -13.26
N ILE A 480 -10.09 -28.10 -13.68
CA ILE A 480 -9.81 -27.33 -14.89
C ILE A 480 -10.11 -28.20 -16.10
N GLU A 481 -10.97 -27.73 -16.98
CA GLU A 481 -11.32 -28.37 -18.23
C GLU A 481 -10.79 -27.60 -19.44
N ARG A 482 -10.82 -28.21 -20.62
CA ARG A 482 -10.26 -27.64 -21.84
C ARG A 482 -10.83 -26.27 -22.19
N HIS A 483 -12.13 -26.03 -22.00
CA HIS A 483 -12.73 -24.72 -22.29
C HIS A 483 -12.19 -23.61 -21.38
N HIS A 484 -11.80 -23.91 -20.12
CA HIS A 484 -11.15 -22.95 -19.23
C HIS A 484 -9.75 -22.56 -19.75
N LEU A 485 -9.01 -23.55 -20.28
CA LEU A 485 -7.70 -23.34 -20.90
C LEU A 485 -7.81 -22.51 -22.18
N GLN A 486 -8.84 -22.78 -23.00
CA GLN A 486 -9.10 -22.02 -24.22
C GLN A 486 -9.46 -20.57 -23.92
N GLU A 487 -10.31 -20.32 -22.91
CA GLU A 487 -10.61 -18.95 -22.46
C GLU A 487 -9.35 -18.26 -21.94
N ALA A 488 -8.55 -18.93 -21.11
CA ALA A 488 -7.29 -18.36 -20.57
C ALA A 488 -6.29 -18.03 -21.68
N LEU A 489 -6.19 -18.83 -22.74
CA LEU A 489 -5.36 -18.58 -23.91
C LEU A 489 -5.80 -17.33 -24.70
N SER A 490 -7.09 -16.99 -24.67
CA SER A 490 -7.60 -15.80 -25.34
C SER A 490 -7.03 -14.50 -24.77
N TYR A 491 -6.60 -14.52 -23.50
CA TYR A 491 -6.01 -13.39 -22.79
C TYR A 491 -4.47 -13.30 -22.96
N ARG A 492 -3.96 -13.66 -24.11
CA ARG A 492 -2.52 -13.57 -24.46
C ARG A 492 -2.29 -12.62 -25.66
N ALA A 493 -2.97 -11.48 -25.66
CA ALA A 493 -2.96 -10.55 -26.78
C ALA A 493 -1.57 -9.99 -27.09
N ILE A 494 -0.77 -9.64 -26.08
CA ILE A 494 0.59 -9.09 -26.28
C ILE A 494 1.52 -10.12 -26.93
N ASP A 495 1.43 -11.38 -26.57
CA ASP A 495 2.27 -12.44 -27.15
C ASP A 495 1.91 -12.65 -28.62
N ARG A 496 0.59 -12.70 -28.94
CA ARG A 496 0.14 -12.81 -30.36
C ARG A 496 0.60 -11.63 -31.19
N MET A 497 0.53 -10.41 -30.65
CA MET A 497 0.96 -9.20 -31.34
C MET A 497 2.48 -9.22 -31.62
N LEU A 498 3.30 -9.57 -30.63
CA LEU A 498 4.74 -9.64 -30.77
C LEU A 498 5.14 -10.70 -31.82
N ASN A 499 4.54 -11.89 -31.77
CA ASN A 499 4.80 -12.95 -32.76
C ASN A 499 4.39 -12.52 -34.17
N HIS A 500 3.24 -11.87 -34.32
CA HIS A 500 2.78 -11.36 -35.62
C HIS A 500 3.77 -10.33 -36.21
N LEU A 501 4.21 -9.35 -35.40
CA LEU A 501 5.16 -8.34 -35.84
C LEU A 501 6.53 -8.94 -36.22
N GLN A 502 7.00 -9.94 -35.47
CA GLN A 502 8.24 -10.65 -35.80
C GLN A 502 8.13 -11.41 -37.13
N THR A 503 6.97 -12.06 -37.37
CA THR A 503 6.73 -12.78 -38.63
C THR A 503 6.68 -11.83 -39.84
N LEU A 504 6.20 -10.58 -39.65
CA LEU A 504 6.18 -9.59 -40.73
C LEU A 504 7.58 -9.04 -41.07
N MET A 505 8.56 -9.24 -40.22
CA MET A 505 9.93 -8.78 -40.42
C MET A 505 10.88 -9.90 -40.88
N ALA A 506 10.49 -11.17 -40.75
CA ALA A 506 11.21 -12.33 -41.22
C ALA A 506 10.94 -12.57 -42.72
#